data_f4df8b0f03bf0f1b26b6151110f6de7a
#
_entry.id   f4df8b0f03bf0f1b26b6151110f6de7a
#
_cell.length_a   1.000
_cell.length_b   1.000
_cell.length_c   1.000
_cell.angle_alpha   90.00
_cell.angle_beta   90.00
_cell.angle_gamma   90.00
#
_symmetry.space_group_name_H-M   'P 1'
#
loop_
_entity.id
_entity.type
_entity.pdbx_description
1 polymer ?
#
loop_
_entity_poly.entity_id
_entity_poly.type
_entity_poly.pdbx_seq_one_letter_code
_entity_poly.pdbx_strand_id
1 'polypeptide(L)'
;MKFIALCLTFFIFNINSALAHTLIIDAQVRAFIPGTSSSVAYFTLENDTKDMRTLVGAEIKGVGRVEIHQHEFIDGMMKMSQLTMLDIAPFSQIKFRPGGLHLMLFEPTKLIKAGETTILKLHFFKGESISIQANIVKLGQE
;
A
#
# COMPACT_ATOMS: atom_id res chain seq x y z
N MET A 1 33.13 -25.94 57.77
CA MET A 1 32.41 -24.82 57.17
C MET A 1 32.38 -25.03 55.65
N LYS A 2 31.22 -25.42 55.11
CA LYS A 2 31.04 -25.65 53.66
C LYS A 2 30.26 -24.46 53.11
N PHE A 3 30.90 -23.62 52.26
CA PHE A 3 30.25 -22.54 51.55
C PHE A 3 29.58 -23.12 50.29
N ILE A 4 28.26 -23.12 50.27
CA ILE A 4 27.46 -23.42 49.08
C ILE A 4 27.33 -22.12 48.30
N ALA A 5 28.05 -22.06 47.17
CA ALA A 5 27.91 -20.96 46.20
C ALA A 5 26.63 -21.19 45.37
N LEU A 6 25.59 -20.39 45.62
CA LEU A 6 24.35 -20.37 44.85
C LEU A 6 24.58 -19.58 43.56
N CYS A 7 24.82 -20.25 42.43
CA CYS A 7 24.86 -19.64 41.12
C CYS A 7 23.43 -19.30 40.64
N LEU A 8 23.06 -18.04 40.78
CA LEU A 8 21.81 -17.51 40.23
C LEU A 8 22.00 -17.25 38.71
N THR A 9 21.63 -18.22 37.88
CA THR A 9 21.61 -18.06 36.43
C THR A 9 20.47 -17.11 36.03
N PHE A 10 20.81 -15.89 35.69
CA PHE A 10 19.88 -14.88 35.16
C PHE A 10 19.55 -15.23 33.69
N PHE A 11 18.40 -15.87 33.48
CA PHE A 11 17.90 -16.19 32.14
C PHE A 11 17.36 -14.91 31.51
N ILE A 12 18.17 -14.24 30.66
CA ILE A 12 17.74 -13.07 29.91
C ILE A 12 16.79 -13.55 28.81
N PHE A 13 15.51 -13.38 29.03
CA PHE A 13 14.47 -13.61 28.02
C PHE A 13 14.56 -12.46 27.00
N ASN A 14 15.19 -12.72 25.86
CA ASN A 14 15.15 -11.80 24.73
C ASN A 14 13.73 -11.77 24.16
N ILE A 15 12.93 -10.79 24.58
CA ILE A 15 11.63 -10.50 23.96
C ILE A 15 11.92 -9.82 22.65
N ASN A 16 11.97 -10.58 21.55
CA ASN A 16 11.90 -10.03 20.21
C ASN A 16 10.49 -9.44 20.04
N SER A 17 10.34 -8.13 20.22
CA SER A 17 9.13 -7.42 19.83
C SER A 17 9.03 -7.48 18.30
N ALA A 18 8.20 -8.37 17.78
CA ALA A 18 7.78 -8.30 16.39
C ALA A 18 7.06 -6.95 16.22
N LEU A 19 7.69 -6.03 15.50
CA LEU A 19 7.07 -4.77 15.17
C LEU A 19 5.96 -5.08 14.17
N ALA A 20 4.72 -4.92 14.63
CA ALA A 20 3.54 -5.00 13.76
C ALA A 20 3.58 -3.85 12.75
N HIS A 21 3.46 -4.15 11.47
CA HIS A 21 3.63 -3.18 10.38
C HIS A 21 2.43 -3.17 9.46
N THR A 22 2.23 -2.02 8.81
CA THR A 22 1.43 -1.96 7.59
C THR A 22 2.39 -2.11 6.41
N LEU A 23 2.12 -3.06 5.51
CA LEU A 23 2.98 -3.42 4.40
C LEU A 23 2.28 -3.16 3.07
N ILE A 24 3.06 -2.70 2.09
CA ILE A 24 2.63 -2.62 0.69
C ILE A 24 3.40 -3.70 -0.06
N ILE A 25 2.67 -4.57 -0.76
CA ILE A 25 3.22 -5.75 -1.43
C ILE A 25 2.86 -5.67 -2.92
N ASP A 26 3.79 -6.08 -3.80
CA ASP A 26 3.61 -6.20 -5.25
C ASP A 26 3.08 -4.92 -5.91
N ALA A 27 3.67 -3.77 -5.54
CA ALA A 27 3.24 -2.49 -6.08
C ALA A 27 3.63 -2.34 -7.56
N GLN A 28 2.61 -2.13 -8.39
CA GLN A 28 2.74 -1.96 -9.84
C GLN A 28 2.02 -0.69 -10.28
N VAL A 29 2.68 0.10 -11.11
CA VAL A 29 2.15 1.30 -11.74
C VAL A 29 2.10 1.05 -13.24
N ARG A 30 0.94 1.16 -13.87
CA ARG A 30 0.84 1.08 -15.33
C ARG A 30 1.46 2.31 -15.96
N ALA A 31 2.31 2.12 -16.96
CA ALA A 31 2.83 3.22 -17.77
C ALA A 31 1.68 3.96 -18.44
N PHE A 32 1.80 5.29 -18.58
CA PHE A 32 0.82 6.07 -19.34
C PHE A 32 0.91 5.71 -20.82
N ILE A 33 -0.23 5.42 -21.42
CA ILE A 33 -0.33 5.19 -22.86
C ILE A 33 -0.23 6.56 -23.56
N PRO A 34 0.56 6.72 -24.63
CA PRO A 34 0.61 7.96 -25.38
C PRO A 34 -0.79 8.45 -25.79
N GLY A 35 -1.11 9.70 -25.48
CA GLY A 35 -2.41 10.31 -25.76
C GLY A 35 -3.46 10.10 -24.66
N THR A 36 -3.16 9.38 -23.57
CA THR A 36 -4.04 9.28 -22.41
C THR A 36 -3.59 10.20 -21.29
N SER A 37 -4.55 10.76 -20.54
CA SER A 37 -4.30 11.63 -19.39
C SER A 37 -4.35 10.89 -18.07
N SER A 38 -4.65 9.59 -18.07
CA SER A 38 -4.81 8.78 -16.85
C SER A 38 -4.16 7.41 -16.98
N SER A 39 -3.81 6.86 -15.84
CA SER A 39 -3.34 5.49 -15.67
C SER A 39 -3.80 4.93 -14.32
N VAL A 40 -3.31 3.75 -13.94
CA VAL A 40 -3.72 3.06 -12.72
C VAL A 40 -2.51 2.47 -11.98
N ALA A 41 -2.70 2.22 -10.68
CA ALA A 41 -1.75 1.44 -9.89
C ALA A 41 -2.48 0.39 -9.05
N TYR A 42 -1.81 -0.74 -8.85
CA TYR A 42 -2.28 -1.89 -8.10
C TYR A 42 -1.23 -2.34 -7.09
N PHE A 43 -1.68 -2.85 -5.98
CA PHE A 43 -0.83 -3.40 -4.91
C PHE A 43 -1.69 -4.16 -3.91
N THR A 44 -1.04 -4.85 -3.01
CA THR A 44 -1.69 -5.40 -1.82
C THR A 44 -1.29 -4.56 -0.62
N LEU A 45 -2.26 -4.17 0.19
CA LEU A 45 -2.06 -3.46 1.45
C LEU A 45 -2.41 -4.40 2.59
N GLU A 46 -1.45 -4.68 3.45
CA GLU A 46 -1.59 -5.55 4.60
C GLU A 46 -1.46 -4.75 5.90
N ASN A 47 -2.42 -4.91 6.77
CA ASN A 47 -2.40 -4.35 8.12
C ASN A 47 -2.11 -5.47 9.13
N ASP A 48 -0.84 -5.64 9.50
CA ASP A 48 -0.42 -6.61 10.51
C ASP A 48 -0.39 -5.98 11.92
N THR A 49 -1.28 -5.03 12.17
CA THR A 49 -1.42 -4.39 13.48
C THR A 49 -2.75 -4.75 14.13
N LYS A 50 -2.83 -4.57 15.45
CA LYS A 50 -4.09 -4.72 16.22
C LYS A 50 -5.08 -3.58 16.04
N ASP A 51 -4.66 -2.49 15.41
CA ASP A 51 -5.45 -1.27 15.27
C ASP A 51 -5.95 -1.13 13.82
N MET A 52 -7.15 -0.60 13.66
CA MET A 52 -7.68 -0.23 12.35
C MET A 52 -6.82 0.88 11.73
N ARG A 53 -6.51 0.74 10.44
CA ARG A 53 -5.76 1.72 9.66
C ARG A 53 -6.69 2.35 8.65
N THR A 54 -6.67 3.67 8.52
CA THR A 54 -7.49 4.38 7.53
C THR A 54 -6.57 5.04 6.50
N LEU A 55 -6.61 4.55 5.27
CA LEU A 55 -5.92 5.17 4.13
C LEU A 55 -6.72 6.40 3.69
N VAL A 56 -6.06 7.56 3.60
CA VAL A 56 -6.69 8.84 3.26
C VAL A 56 -6.14 9.47 1.99
N GLY A 57 -5.10 8.89 1.39
CA GLY A 57 -4.53 9.38 0.14
C GLY A 57 -3.32 8.60 -0.31
N ALA A 58 -2.89 8.92 -1.52
CA ALA A 58 -1.69 8.34 -2.11
C ALA A 58 -0.98 9.36 -3.01
N GLU A 59 0.32 9.19 -3.17
CA GLU A 59 1.17 9.92 -4.10
C GLU A 59 2.03 8.95 -4.90
N ILE A 60 2.29 9.28 -6.16
CA ILE A 60 3.25 8.56 -6.99
C ILE A 60 4.21 9.58 -7.60
N LYS A 61 5.50 9.35 -7.41
CA LYS A 61 6.53 10.25 -7.93
C LYS A 61 6.44 10.36 -9.45
N GLY A 62 6.21 11.58 -9.95
CA GLY A 62 6.03 11.86 -11.37
C GLY A 62 4.57 11.87 -11.84
N VAL A 63 3.62 11.84 -10.90
CA VAL A 63 2.18 11.97 -11.14
C VAL A 63 1.67 13.17 -10.34
N GLY A 64 0.86 14.01 -10.96
CA GLY A 64 0.36 15.23 -10.32
C GLY A 64 -0.80 14.98 -9.36
N ARG A 65 -1.67 14.00 -9.65
CA ARG A 65 -2.83 13.69 -8.84
C ARG A 65 -3.11 12.18 -8.81
N VAL A 66 -3.35 11.66 -7.61
CA VAL A 66 -3.66 10.25 -7.36
C VAL A 66 -4.93 10.17 -6.54
N GLU A 67 -5.87 9.31 -6.95
CA GLU A 67 -7.15 9.11 -6.28
C GLU A 67 -7.38 7.62 -5.99
N ILE A 68 -8.07 7.32 -4.88
CA ILE A 68 -8.51 5.97 -4.55
C ILE A 68 -9.87 5.76 -5.20
N HIS A 69 -10.00 4.74 -6.05
CA HIS A 69 -11.25 4.41 -6.73
C HIS A 69 -11.65 2.97 -6.45
N GLN A 70 -12.96 2.73 -6.53
CA GLN A 70 -13.56 1.41 -6.41
C GLN A 70 -14.55 1.17 -7.55
N HIS A 71 -14.48 -0.02 -8.16
CA HIS A 71 -15.55 -0.52 -9.01
C HIS A 71 -16.56 -1.28 -8.17
N GLU A 72 -17.84 -0.92 -8.33
CA GLU A 72 -18.97 -1.58 -7.69
C GLU A 72 -20.00 -1.96 -8.75
N PHE A 73 -20.64 -3.11 -8.57
CA PHE A 73 -21.73 -3.55 -9.43
C PHE A 73 -23.06 -3.14 -8.77
N ILE A 74 -23.70 -2.09 -9.30
CA ILE A 74 -24.93 -1.52 -8.75
C ILE A 74 -26.01 -1.58 -9.83
N ASP A 75 -27.17 -2.20 -9.53
CA ASP A 75 -28.32 -2.32 -10.43
C ASP A 75 -27.97 -2.88 -11.83
N GLY A 76 -27.13 -3.91 -11.88
CA GLY A 76 -26.74 -4.53 -13.14
C GLY A 76 -25.68 -3.75 -13.93
N MET A 77 -25.16 -2.65 -13.40
CA MET A 77 -24.13 -1.81 -14.05
C MET A 77 -22.87 -1.70 -13.20
N MET A 78 -21.72 -1.74 -13.87
CA MET A 78 -20.44 -1.42 -13.23
C MET A 78 -20.33 0.09 -13.07
N LYS A 79 -20.22 0.56 -11.83
CA LYS A 79 -19.99 1.96 -11.49
C LYS A 79 -18.61 2.11 -10.84
N MET A 80 -17.93 3.20 -11.14
CA MET A 80 -16.68 3.57 -10.50
C MET A 80 -16.92 4.78 -9.62
N SER A 81 -16.52 4.69 -8.35
CA SER A 81 -16.63 5.76 -7.37
C SER A 81 -15.27 6.09 -6.76
N GLN A 82 -15.05 7.36 -6.47
CA GLN A 82 -13.89 7.81 -5.71
C GLN A 82 -14.14 7.65 -4.23
N LEU A 83 -13.14 7.14 -3.50
CA LEU A 83 -13.15 7.05 -2.05
C LEU A 83 -12.22 8.12 -1.47
N THR A 84 -12.73 8.87 -0.49
CA THR A 84 -11.92 9.85 0.26
C THR A 84 -11.15 9.19 1.40
N MET A 85 -11.59 8.02 1.84
CA MET A 85 -10.94 7.22 2.86
C MET A 85 -11.29 5.74 2.68
N LEU A 86 -10.39 4.87 3.14
CA LEU A 86 -10.56 3.42 3.10
C LEU A 86 -10.05 2.82 4.40
N ASP A 87 -10.93 2.15 5.13
CA ASP A 87 -10.59 1.47 6.38
C ASP A 87 -10.04 0.06 6.11
N ILE A 88 -8.94 -0.26 6.78
CA ILE A 88 -8.28 -1.56 6.75
C ILE A 88 -8.35 -2.15 8.15
N ALA A 89 -9.12 -3.21 8.31
CA ALA A 89 -9.31 -3.87 9.59
C ALA A 89 -7.98 -4.39 10.18
N PRO A 90 -7.89 -4.57 11.51
CA PRO A 90 -6.77 -5.24 12.14
C PRO A 90 -6.51 -6.62 11.52
N PHE A 91 -5.24 -6.98 11.35
CA PHE A 91 -4.80 -8.29 10.85
C PHE A 91 -5.48 -8.70 9.53
N SER A 92 -5.66 -7.74 8.62
CA SER A 92 -6.35 -7.95 7.34
C SER A 92 -5.54 -7.45 6.15
N GLN A 93 -5.96 -7.90 4.98
CA GLN A 93 -5.35 -7.57 3.70
C GLN A 93 -6.40 -7.04 2.74
N ILE A 94 -6.08 -5.96 2.04
CA ILE A 94 -6.91 -5.39 0.97
C ILE A 94 -6.10 -5.41 -0.33
N LYS A 95 -6.72 -5.90 -1.42
CA LYS A 95 -6.10 -5.94 -2.75
C LYS A 95 -6.64 -4.85 -3.66
N PHE A 96 -5.73 -4.00 -4.13
CA PHE A 96 -5.97 -3.09 -5.24
C PHE A 96 -5.69 -3.87 -6.54
N ARG A 97 -6.72 -4.07 -7.36
CA ARG A 97 -6.68 -4.96 -8.52
C ARG A 97 -7.63 -4.49 -9.62
N PRO A 98 -7.44 -4.93 -10.87
CA PRO A 98 -8.39 -4.66 -11.95
C PRO A 98 -9.82 -5.08 -11.59
N GLY A 99 -10.79 -4.21 -11.90
CA GLY A 99 -12.20 -4.44 -11.60
C GLY A 99 -12.62 -4.33 -10.13
N GLY A 100 -11.72 -3.90 -9.26
CA GLY A 100 -11.96 -3.67 -7.84
C GLY A 100 -11.42 -2.32 -7.39
N LEU A 101 -10.84 -2.29 -6.19
CA LEU A 101 -10.08 -1.14 -5.69
C LEU A 101 -8.85 -0.90 -6.58
N HIS A 102 -8.53 0.36 -6.85
CA HIS A 102 -7.34 0.77 -7.59
C HIS A 102 -7.00 2.23 -7.30
N LEU A 103 -5.77 2.63 -7.58
CA LEU A 103 -5.41 4.05 -7.65
C LEU A 103 -5.57 4.52 -9.09
N MET A 104 -6.31 5.61 -9.28
CA MET A 104 -6.35 6.36 -10.54
C MET A 104 -5.28 7.44 -10.51
N LEU A 105 -4.49 7.51 -11.58
CA LEU A 105 -3.37 8.41 -11.75
C LEU A 105 -3.69 9.42 -12.84
N PHE A 106 -3.47 10.71 -12.55
CA PHE A 106 -3.74 11.81 -13.48
C PHE A 106 -2.55 12.75 -13.55
N GLU A 107 -2.47 13.47 -14.66
CA GLU A 107 -1.51 14.58 -14.82
C GLU A 107 -0.05 14.12 -14.65
N PRO A 108 0.46 13.24 -15.54
CA PRO A 108 1.85 12.85 -15.46
C PRO A 108 2.76 14.08 -15.62
N THR A 109 3.61 14.35 -14.61
CA THR A 109 4.55 15.48 -14.61
C THR A 109 5.88 15.13 -15.26
N LYS A 110 6.08 13.85 -15.50
CA LYS A 110 7.22 13.29 -16.24
C LYS A 110 6.81 12.02 -16.96
N LEU A 111 7.66 11.55 -17.86
CA LEU A 111 7.43 10.29 -18.55
C LEU A 111 7.55 9.11 -17.59
N ILE A 112 6.49 8.32 -17.45
CA ILE A 112 6.42 7.09 -16.66
C ILE A 112 6.61 5.90 -17.62
N LYS A 113 7.83 5.36 -17.68
CA LYS A 113 8.24 4.31 -18.65
C LYS A 113 8.15 2.93 -18.02
N ALA A 114 7.56 1.98 -18.76
CA ALA A 114 7.58 0.57 -18.38
C ALA A 114 9.03 0.03 -18.31
N GLY A 115 9.27 -0.82 -17.32
CA GLY A 115 10.59 -1.37 -17.01
C GLY A 115 11.41 -0.53 -16.03
N GLU A 116 10.96 0.69 -15.70
CA GLU A 116 11.53 1.52 -14.64
C GLU A 116 10.77 1.31 -13.32
N THR A 117 11.22 1.97 -12.26
CA THR A 117 10.55 2.03 -10.97
C THR A 117 10.17 3.45 -10.59
N THR A 118 9.18 3.58 -9.74
CA THR A 118 8.79 4.86 -9.13
C THR A 118 8.54 4.67 -7.64
N ILE A 119 8.28 5.76 -6.91
CA ILE A 119 7.92 5.69 -5.49
C ILE A 119 6.42 5.86 -5.36
N LEU A 120 5.77 4.86 -4.76
CA LEU A 120 4.41 4.93 -4.25
C LEU A 120 4.47 5.29 -2.76
N LYS A 121 3.73 6.32 -2.36
CA LYS A 121 3.58 6.74 -0.98
C LYS A 121 2.10 6.74 -0.61
N LEU A 122 1.76 6.05 0.47
CA LEU A 122 0.41 5.99 1.02
C LEU A 122 0.34 6.85 2.29
N HIS A 123 -0.74 7.62 2.43
CA HIS A 123 -1.00 8.48 3.57
C HIS A 123 -2.13 7.91 4.40
N PHE A 124 -1.89 7.76 5.70
CA PHE A 124 -2.86 7.27 6.66
C PHE A 124 -3.38 8.40 7.54
N PHE A 125 -4.56 8.17 8.08
CA PHE A 125 -5.13 9.03 9.11
C PHE A 125 -4.13 9.22 10.26
N LYS A 126 -4.08 10.40 10.87
CA LYS A 126 -3.10 10.85 11.88
C LYS A 126 -1.70 11.18 11.33
N GLY A 127 -1.54 11.31 10.02
CA GLY A 127 -0.32 11.84 9.39
C GLY A 127 0.81 10.84 9.18
N GLU A 128 0.60 9.56 9.45
CA GLU A 128 1.56 8.51 9.10
C GLU A 128 1.59 8.27 7.60
N SER A 129 2.76 7.96 7.05
CA SER A 129 2.90 7.58 5.65
C SER A 129 3.93 6.46 5.47
N ILE A 130 3.67 5.63 4.45
CA ILE A 130 4.54 4.51 4.06
C ILE A 130 4.90 4.69 2.60
N SER A 131 6.18 4.48 2.27
CA SER A 131 6.68 4.58 0.90
C SER A 131 7.36 3.29 0.48
N ILE A 132 7.15 2.89 -0.79
CA ILE A 132 7.77 1.71 -1.41
C ILE A 132 8.16 2.02 -2.86
N GLN A 133 9.14 1.30 -3.38
CA GLN A 133 9.36 1.23 -4.82
C GLN A 133 8.25 0.41 -5.47
N ALA A 134 7.65 0.96 -6.54
CA ALA A 134 6.66 0.30 -7.38
C ALA A 134 7.25 0.07 -8.77
N ASN A 135 7.02 -1.10 -9.34
CA ASN A 135 7.45 -1.42 -10.70
C ASN A 135 6.51 -0.74 -11.71
N ILE A 136 7.09 -0.15 -12.76
CA ILE A 136 6.28 0.39 -13.86
C ILE A 136 6.14 -0.69 -14.93
N VAL A 137 4.89 -1.09 -15.19
CA VAL A 137 4.53 -2.18 -16.10
C VAL A 137 3.80 -1.69 -17.35
N LYS A 138 3.78 -2.48 -18.41
CA LYS A 138 2.94 -2.23 -19.58
C LYS A 138 1.49 -2.64 -19.30
N LEU A 139 0.57 -2.09 -20.10
CA LEU A 139 -0.82 -2.54 -20.09
C LEU A 139 -0.90 -4.06 -20.30
N GLY A 140 -1.67 -4.75 -19.45
CA GLY A 140 -1.85 -6.19 -19.49
C GLY A 140 -0.74 -7.01 -18.83
N GLN A 141 0.15 -6.37 -18.08
CA GLN A 141 1.22 -7.02 -17.30
C GLN A 141 1.07 -6.77 -15.78
N GLU A 142 -0.02 -6.16 -15.35
CA GLU A 142 -0.39 -5.92 -13.96
C GLU A 142 -1.15 -7.10 -13.29
#